data_14b10891e401999ddfbd6e9b6ae50b96
#
_entry.id   14b10891e401999ddfbd6e9b6ae50b96
#
_cell.length_a   1.000
_cell.length_b   1.000
_cell.length_c   1.000
_cell.angle_alpha   90.00
_cell.angle_beta   90.00
_cell.angle_gamma   90.00
#
_symmetry.space_group_name_H-M   'P 1'
#
loop_
_entity.id
_entity.type
_entity.pdbx_description
1 polymer ?
#
loop_
_entity_poly.entity_id
_entity_poly.type
_entity_poly.pdbx_seq_one_letter_code
_entity_poly.pdbx_strand_id
1 'polypeptide(L)'
;MNKSWEDPFCFCKMGAEDHPWERVRDSMKHLTIEKVIGREIIDSRGNPTVEAEVYLSDGTMGRGTAPSGASTGEFEALELRDGDKEKFGGKGVSKAVANVNTVINETLKGVNALDIYAIDAAMIKADGTKDKSNLGANAILAVSIAGARAAANALDLPLYRFLGGVNGNRLPLPMMNILNGGAHAANTVDVQEFMIMPAGAASFKEGLRWCTEVFHALAALLKEKGLATSVGDEGGFAPDLGSDEEAIECILEAIKRAGYEPGKDFVLAMDAASSEWKGSKKGEYVLPKCGKKFTSEELVAHWKELCSKYPIYSIEDGLDEEDWEGWQMMTKELGDTVQLVGDDLFVTNTERLAKGIGLGCANSILIKLNQIGSVSETLEAIKMAHKAGYTAISSHRSGETEDTTIADLAVALNTCQIKTGAPSRSERVAKYN
;
A
#
# COMPACT_ATOMS: atom_id res chain seq x y z
N MET A 1 -24.89 -30.80 -9.84
CA MET A 1 -24.11 -31.74 -8.99
C MET A 1 -23.09 -30.87 -8.26
N ASN A 2 -23.41 -30.49 -7.02
CA ASN A 2 -22.55 -29.69 -6.16
C ASN A 2 -21.36 -30.54 -5.73
N LYS A 3 -20.14 -30.17 -6.14
CA LYS A 3 -18.93 -30.62 -5.49
C LYS A 3 -18.42 -29.47 -4.61
N SER A 4 -18.66 -29.61 -3.31
CA SER A 4 -17.97 -28.83 -2.29
C SER A 4 -16.48 -29.18 -2.36
N TRP A 5 -15.64 -28.17 -2.52
CA TRP A 5 -14.20 -28.31 -2.35
C TRP A 5 -13.91 -28.37 -0.85
N GLU A 6 -13.82 -29.58 -0.31
CA GLU A 6 -13.22 -29.80 1.00
C GLU A 6 -11.70 -29.69 0.84
N ASP A 7 -11.10 -28.85 1.67
CA ASP A 7 -9.66 -28.57 1.70
C ASP A 7 -8.88 -29.87 1.99
N PRO A 8 -8.03 -30.37 1.07
CA PRO A 8 -7.32 -31.64 1.28
C PRO A 8 -6.12 -31.51 2.23
N PHE A 9 -5.87 -30.34 2.84
CA PHE A 9 -4.71 -30.11 3.73
C PHE A 9 -5.08 -29.84 5.20
N CYS A 10 -6.33 -30.04 5.61
CA CYS A 10 -6.68 -29.97 7.03
C CYS A 10 -6.33 -31.28 7.75
N PHE A 11 -5.02 -31.54 7.94
CA PHE A 11 -4.56 -32.50 8.93
C PHE A 11 -4.40 -31.75 10.25
N CYS A 12 -5.28 -31.99 11.18
CA CYS A 12 -5.14 -32.12 12.63
C CYS A 12 -6.43 -31.77 13.36
N LYS A 13 -7.40 -32.68 13.35
CA LYS A 13 -8.24 -32.88 14.53
C LYS A 13 -7.60 -34.01 15.35
N MET A 14 -6.65 -33.66 16.20
CA MET A 14 -6.19 -34.54 17.26
C MET A 14 -6.95 -34.17 18.54
N GLY A 15 -7.53 -35.18 19.19
CA GLY A 15 -8.34 -35.03 20.38
C GLY A 15 -7.57 -34.40 21.55
N ALA A 16 -8.34 -33.75 22.42
CA ALA A 16 -7.86 -33.16 23.67
C ALA A 16 -7.44 -34.29 24.62
N GLU A 17 -6.17 -34.69 24.56
CA GLU A 17 -5.47 -35.42 25.62
C GLU A 17 -4.13 -34.75 25.81
N ASP A 18 -3.66 -34.62 27.06
CA ASP A 18 -2.43 -33.96 27.51
C ASP A 18 -1.22 -34.24 26.58
N HIS A 19 -1.00 -33.38 25.59
CA HIS A 19 0.12 -33.52 24.68
C HIS A 19 1.40 -32.94 25.28
N PRO A 20 2.56 -33.59 25.08
CA PRO A 20 3.87 -33.11 25.53
C PRO A 20 4.17 -31.64 25.07
N TRP A 21 3.49 -31.16 24.05
CA TRP A 21 3.59 -29.80 23.53
C TRP A 21 3.01 -28.72 24.45
N GLU A 22 2.07 -29.05 25.38
CA GLU A 22 1.59 -28.09 26.37
C GLU A 22 2.68 -27.72 27.37
N ARG A 23 3.55 -28.67 27.75
CA ARG A 23 4.71 -28.39 28.59
C ARG A 23 5.81 -27.59 27.90
N VAL A 24 5.90 -27.65 26.57
CA VAL A 24 6.83 -26.83 25.78
C VAL A 24 6.29 -25.40 25.65
N ARG A 25 4.98 -25.21 25.64
CA ARG A 25 4.34 -23.89 25.70
C ARG A 25 4.69 -23.10 26.96
N ASP A 26 4.74 -23.77 28.11
CA ASP A 26 5.08 -23.14 29.40
C ASP A 26 6.58 -22.79 29.53
N SER A 27 7.44 -23.30 28.66
CA SER A 27 8.87 -22.97 28.63
C SER A 27 9.24 -21.90 27.60
N MET A 28 8.34 -21.53 26.71
CA MET A 28 8.57 -20.37 25.81
C MET A 28 8.47 -19.06 26.60
N LYS A 29 9.42 -18.15 26.34
CA LYS A 29 9.41 -16.82 26.90
C LYS A 29 8.11 -16.13 26.51
N HIS A 30 7.13 -16.09 27.42
CA HIS A 30 5.89 -15.32 27.22
C HIS A 30 6.20 -13.84 27.42
N LEU A 31 6.15 -13.08 26.35
CA LEU A 31 6.27 -11.64 26.36
C LEU A 31 4.86 -11.05 26.33
N THR A 32 4.26 -10.92 27.52
CA THR A 32 2.90 -10.40 27.63
C THR A 32 2.84 -8.89 27.44
N ILE A 33 1.82 -8.44 26.78
CA ILE A 33 1.49 -7.01 26.69
C ILE A 33 0.99 -6.56 28.07
N GLU A 34 1.65 -5.55 28.65
CA GLU A 34 1.24 -4.93 29.90
C GLU A 34 0.38 -3.69 29.70
N LYS A 35 0.72 -2.91 28.67
CA LYS A 35 0.10 -1.62 28.44
C LYS A 35 0.15 -1.22 26.96
N VAL A 36 -0.92 -0.56 26.49
CA VAL A 36 -1.00 0.11 25.21
C VAL A 36 -1.33 1.58 25.43
N ILE A 37 -0.59 2.47 24.76
CA ILE A 37 -0.81 3.92 24.81
C ILE A 37 -1.00 4.44 23.40
N GLY A 38 -2.10 5.15 23.15
CA GLY A 38 -2.36 5.86 21.90
C GLY A 38 -2.22 7.37 22.09
N ARG A 39 -1.78 8.03 21.03
CA ARG A 39 -1.75 9.50 20.94
C ARG A 39 -2.10 9.98 19.54
N GLU A 40 -2.58 11.20 19.43
CA GLU A 40 -2.76 11.92 18.18
C GLU A 40 -1.42 12.54 17.77
N ILE A 41 -1.00 12.31 16.53
CA ILE A 41 0.15 12.95 15.90
C ILE A 41 -0.26 13.59 14.56
N ILE A 42 0.60 14.33 13.92
CA ILE A 42 0.33 15.02 12.65
C ILE A 42 1.06 14.30 11.51
N ASP A 43 0.33 14.02 10.43
CA ASP A 43 0.86 13.41 9.21
C ASP A 43 1.56 14.42 8.29
N SER A 44 2.14 13.95 7.19
CA SER A 44 2.85 14.77 6.20
C SER A 44 1.98 15.80 5.47
N ARG A 45 0.64 15.69 5.59
CA ARG A 45 -0.31 16.65 5.03
C ARG A 45 -0.85 17.63 6.08
N GLY A 46 -0.35 17.56 7.33
CA GLY A 46 -0.83 18.39 8.43
C GLY A 46 -2.17 17.92 9.01
N ASN A 47 -2.62 16.69 8.73
CA ASN A 47 -3.81 16.11 9.31
C ASN A 47 -3.46 15.22 10.52
N PRO A 48 -4.34 15.14 11.54
CA PRO A 48 -4.14 14.21 12.64
C PRO A 48 -4.19 12.75 12.18
N THR A 49 -3.36 11.91 12.82
CA THR A 49 -3.42 10.46 12.73
C THR A 49 -3.06 9.81 14.06
N VAL A 50 -3.16 8.46 14.13
CA VAL A 50 -2.96 7.69 15.35
C VAL A 50 -1.55 7.12 15.41
N GLU A 51 -0.88 7.36 16.54
CA GLU A 51 0.31 6.64 16.98
C GLU A 51 -0.02 5.78 18.19
N ALA A 52 0.53 4.57 18.26
CA ALA A 52 0.42 3.70 19.42
C ALA A 52 1.79 3.20 19.90
N GLU A 53 1.90 2.96 21.18
CA GLU A 53 3.01 2.28 21.85
C GLU A 53 2.49 1.05 22.58
N VAL A 54 3.16 -0.09 22.39
CA VAL A 54 2.88 -1.35 23.09
C VAL A 54 4.08 -1.66 24.00
N TYR A 55 3.81 -1.82 25.29
CA TYR A 55 4.78 -2.12 26.33
C TYR A 55 4.63 -3.56 26.78
N LEU A 56 5.75 -4.28 26.85
CA LEU A 56 5.82 -5.68 27.25
C LEU A 56 6.28 -5.85 28.69
N SER A 57 6.03 -7.02 29.27
CA SER A 57 6.36 -7.39 30.66
C SER A 57 7.85 -7.33 31.00
N ASP A 58 8.73 -7.36 29.99
CA ASP A 58 10.19 -7.20 30.19
C ASP A 58 10.66 -5.73 30.05
N GLY A 59 9.73 -4.78 29.90
CA GLY A 59 10.02 -3.36 29.71
C GLY A 59 10.30 -2.96 28.27
N THR A 60 10.32 -3.91 27.33
CA THR A 60 10.48 -3.61 25.90
C THR A 60 9.26 -2.86 25.36
N MET A 61 9.48 -1.96 24.40
CA MET A 61 8.42 -1.18 23.77
C MET A 61 8.56 -1.22 22.25
N GLY A 62 7.43 -1.22 21.57
CA GLY A 62 7.31 -0.97 20.14
C GLY A 62 6.35 0.18 19.86
N ARG A 63 6.61 0.93 18.79
CA ARG A 63 5.78 2.06 18.34
C ARG A 63 5.31 1.81 16.92
N GLY A 64 4.08 2.19 16.60
CA GLY A 64 3.50 2.11 15.28
C GLY A 64 2.58 3.29 15.00
N THR A 65 2.48 3.70 13.74
CA THR A 65 1.61 4.77 13.30
C THR A 65 0.74 4.32 12.14
N ALA A 66 -0.47 4.86 12.03
CA ALA A 66 -1.35 4.61 10.91
C ALA A 66 -1.22 5.72 9.86
N PRO A 67 -0.92 5.41 8.58
CA PRO A 67 -0.98 6.40 7.50
C PRO A 67 -2.44 6.69 7.11
N SER A 68 -2.67 7.72 6.29
CA SER A 68 -4.00 8.16 5.86
C SER A 68 -4.05 8.42 4.36
N GLY A 69 -5.09 7.95 3.65
CA GLY A 69 -5.30 8.18 2.23
C GLY A 69 -5.86 9.57 1.90
N ALA A 70 -5.62 10.07 0.69
CA ALA A 70 -6.32 11.21 0.11
C ALA A 70 -7.54 10.74 -0.68
N SER A 71 -7.36 9.82 -1.62
CA SER A 71 -8.40 9.01 -2.23
C SER A 71 -8.56 7.71 -1.44
N THR A 72 -9.77 7.21 -1.30
CA THR A 72 -10.06 5.96 -0.58
C THR A 72 -11.01 5.13 -1.42
N GLY A 73 -10.67 3.85 -1.65
CA GLY A 73 -11.57 2.89 -2.26
C GLY A 73 -12.83 2.67 -1.40
N GLU A 74 -13.96 2.44 -2.04
CA GLU A 74 -15.27 2.28 -1.36
C GLU A 74 -15.25 1.14 -0.32
N PHE A 75 -14.39 0.15 -0.50
CA PHE A 75 -14.32 -1.06 0.32
C PHE A 75 -13.19 -1.08 1.34
N GLU A 76 -12.50 0.03 1.57
CA GLU A 76 -11.47 0.14 2.61
C GLU A 76 -12.09 0.02 4.02
N ALA A 77 -11.30 -0.49 4.96
CA ALA A 77 -11.66 -0.44 6.39
C ALA A 77 -11.73 1.02 6.88
N LEU A 78 -12.64 1.29 7.81
CA LEU A 78 -12.98 2.65 8.22
C LEU A 78 -11.86 3.32 9.02
N GLU A 79 -11.33 4.40 8.50
CA GLU A 79 -10.50 5.34 9.28
C GLU A 79 -11.41 6.19 10.18
N LEU A 80 -11.38 5.94 11.49
CA LEU A 80 -12.26 6.61 12.45
C LEU A 80 -11.83 8.06 12.69
N ARG A 81 -12.67 9.00 12.26
CA ARG A 81 -12.53 10.44 12.42
C ARG A 81 -13.57 11.00 13.39
N ASP A 82 -13.22 12.08 14.10
CA ASP A 82 -14.10 12.68 15.12
C ASP A 82 -15.35 13.32 14.53
N GLY A 83 -15.25 13.89 13.30
CA GLY A 83 -16.33 14.62 12.64
C GLY A 83 -16.62 16.00 13.23
N ASP A 84 -15.88 16.43 14.26
CA ASP A 84 -16.00 17.74 14.90
C ASP A 84 -15.35 18.83 14.02
N LYS A 85 -16.15 19.58 13.28
CA LYS A 85 -15.69 20.61 12.35
C LYS A 85 -14.93 21.77 13.00
N GLU A 86 -15.08 21.97 14.30
CA GLU A 86 -14.36 23.02 15.05
C GLU A 86 -12.91 22.65 15.31
N LYS A 87 -12.57 21.34 15.19
CA LYS A 87 -11.21 20.82 15.39
C LYS A 87 -10.74 20.10 14.12
N PHE A 88 -9.59 20.51 13.59
CA PHE A 88 -8.99 19.91 12.38
C PHE A 88 -9.97 19.80 11.20
N GLY A 89 -11.00 20.65 11.11
CA GLY A 89 -12.02 20.56 10.06
C GLY A 89 -12.81 19.24 10.04
N GLY A 90 -12.92 18.56 11.19
CA GLY A 90 -13.58 17.26 11.33
C GLY A 90 -12.65 16.04 11.25
N LYS A 91 -11.36 16.26 10.94
CA LYS A 91 -10.39 15.18 10.72
C LYS A 91 -9.69 14.69 12.01
N GLY A 92 -10.05 15.18 13.21
CA GLY A 92 -9.50 14.73 14.48
C GLY A 92 -9.62 13.21 14.67
N VAL A 93 -8.75 12.62 15.50
CA VAL A 93 -8.71 11.18 15.77
C VAL A 93 -8.82 10.87 17.26
N SER A 94 -9.36 11.80 18.05
CA SER A 94 -9.45 11.65 19.51
C SER A 94 -10.29 10.43 19.93
N LYS A 95 -11.34 10.07 19.18
CA LYS A 95 -12.14 8.85 19.40
C LYS A 95 -11.30 7.59 19.19
N ALA A 96 -10.55 7.51 18.11
CA ALA A 96 -9.67 6.39 17.82
C ALA A 96 -8.57 6.26 18.90
N VAL A 97 -7.96 7.37 19.31
CA VAL A 97 -6.98 7.42 20.42
C VAL A 97 -7.61 6.98 21.74
N ALA A 98 -8.84 7.41 22.04
CA ALA A 98 -9.55 6.95 23.23
C ALA A 98 -9.80 5.43 23.20
N ASN A 99 -10.16 4.86 22.04
CA ASN A 99 -10.33 3.42 21.86
C ASN A 99 -9.01 2.66 22.12
N VAL A 100 -7.86 3.18 21.64
CA VAL A 100 -6.54 2.60 21.96
C VAL A 100 -6.29 2.59 23.47
N ASN A 101 -6.51 3.72 24.14
CA ASN A 101 -6.20 3.90 25.56
C ASN A 101 -7.19 3.18 26.52
N THR A 102 -8.34 2.73 26.02
CA THR A 102 -9.38 2.06 26.80
C THR A 102 -9.61 0.63 26.33
N VAL A 103 -10.47 0.44 25.35
CA VAL A 103 -10.92 -0.89 24.89
C VAL A 103 -9.76 -1.76 24.44
N ILE A 104 -8.90 -1.23 23.55
CA ILE A 104 -7.77 -2.00 23.00
C ILE A 104 -6.75 -2.32 24.09
N ASN A 105 -6.40 -1.33 24.93
CA ASN A 105 -5.47 -1.55 26.05
C ASN A 105 -5.96 -2.67 26.98
N GLU A 106 -7.24 -2.67 27.37
CA GLU A 106 -7.78 -3.72 28.25
C GLU A 106 -7.87 -5.09 27.53
N THR A 107 -8.24 -5.10 26.24
CA THR A 107 -8.34 -6.33 25.42
C THR A 107 -7.00 -7.04 25.28
N LEU A 108 -5.90 -6.29 25.19
CA LEU A 108 -4.58 -6.85 24.91
C LEU A 108 -3.74 -7.18 26.16
N LYS A 109 -4.18 -6.77 27.36
CA LYS A 109 -3.47 -7.13 28.58
C LYS A 109 -3.30 -8.64 28.73
N GLY A 110 -2.05 -9.08 28.93
CA GLY A 110 -1.68 -10.48 29.08
C GLY A 110 -1.60 -11.28 27.77
N VAL A 111 -1.94 -10.69 26.61
CA VAL A 111 -1.74 -11.32 25.30
C VAL A 111 -0.25 -11.45 25.01
N ASN A 112 0.16 -12.58 24.45
CA ASN A 112 1.55 -12.80 24.06
C ASN A 112 1.90 -12.00 22.79
N ALA A 113 2.82 -11.06 22.89
CA ALA A 113 3.24 -10.20 21.78
C ALA A 113 3.92 -10.95 20.63
N LEU A 114 4.45 -12.16 20.85
CA LEU A 114 5.05 -12.97 19.79
C LEU A 114 4.01 -13.55 18.82
N ASP A 115 2.73 -13.53 19.19
CA ASP A 115 1.62 -13.98 18.35
C ASP A 115 0.85 -12.78 17.80
N ILE A 116 1.34 -12.20 16.68
CA ILE A 116 0.70 -11.05 16.02
C ILE A 116 -0.71 -11.37 15.52
N TYR A 117 -0.98 -12.64 15.17
CA TYR A 117 -2.32 -13.07 14.76
C TYR A 117 -3.29 -13.04 15.94
N ALA A 118 -2.86 -13.44 17.14
CA ALA A 118 -3.68 -13.36 18.35
C ALA A 118 -3.96 -11.91 18.75
N ILE A 119 -2.98 -11.01 18.63
CA ILE A 119 -3.15 -9.57 18.89
C ILE A 119 -4.24 -9.00 17.99
N ASP A 120 -4.10 -9.18 16.67
CA ASP A 120 -5.03 -8.63 15.68
C ASP A 120 -6.42 -9.26 15.81
N ALA A 121 -6.49 -10.59 15.98
CA ALA A 121 -7.76 -11.29 16.18
C ALA A 121 -8.51 -10.80 17.44
N ALA A 122 -7.80 -10.49 18.53
CA ALA A 122 -8.40 -9.95 19.75
C ALA A 122 -9.00 -8.56 19.50
N MET A 123 -8.28 -7.67 18.80
CA MET A 123 -8.76 -6.33 18.45
C MET A 123 -9.93 -6.36 17.47
N ILE A 124 -9.86 -7.18 16.41
CA ILE A 124 -10.93 -7.35 15.41
C ILE A 124 -12.20 -7.91 16.08
N LYS A 125 -12.05 -8.87 16.99
CA LYS A 125 -13.17 -9.40 17.76
C LYS A 125 -13.78 -8.36 18.69
N ALA A 126 -12.98 -7.50 19.31
CA ALA A 126 -13.44 -6.41 20.18
C ALA A 126 -14.16 -5.32 19.37
N ASP A 127 -13.74 -5.05 18.13
CA ASP A 127 -14.43 -4.15 17.21
C ASP A 127 -15.80 -4.70 16.80
N GLY A 128 -15.84 -5.97 16.37
CA GLY A 128 -17.07 -6.71 16.04
C GLY A 128 -17.78 -6.30 14.75
N THR A 129 -17.22 -5.36 13.96
CA THR A 129 -17.73 -4.95 12.65
C THR A 129 -16.84 -5.46 11.52
N LYS A 130 -17.39 -5.54 10.31
CA LYS A 130 -16.62 -6.02 9.14
C LYS A 130 -15.57 -4.99 8.69
N ASP A 131 -15.90 -3.72 8.80
CA ASP A 131 -15.11 -2.57 8.34
C ASP A 131 -14.30 -1.88 9.46
N LYS A 132 -14.28 -2.46 10.67
CA LYS A 132 -13.58 -1.91 11.84
C LYS A 132 -14.09 -0.53 12.28
N SER A 133 -15.40 -0.27 12.07
CA SER A 133 -16.00 1.05 12.31
C SER A 133 -16.21 1.41 13.78
N ASN A 134 -16.19 0.45 14.70
CA ASN A 134 -16.37 0.73 16.13
C ASN A 134 -15.08 1.24 16.79
N LEU A 135 -13.96 0.58 16.59
CA LEU A 135 -12.66 0.98 17.14
C LEU A 135 -11.88 1.91 16.22
N GLY A 136 -12.05 1.73 14.91
CA GLY A 136 -11.31 2.41 13.84
C GLY A 136 -10.13 1.59 13.33
N ALA A 137 -10.05 1.43 12.01
CA ALA A 137 -8.94 0.74 11.37
C ALA A 137 -7.59 1.41 11.67
N ASN A 138 -7.56 2.74 11.80
CA ASN A 138 -6.38 3.50 12.20
C ASN A 138 -5.92 3.18 13.63
N ALA A 139 -6.83 3.01 14.58
CA ALA A 139 -6.50 2.60 15.94
C ALA A 139 -5.94 1.17 15.98
N ILE A 140 -6.63 0.24 15.31
CA ILE A 140 -6.23 -1.18 15.24
C ILE A 140 -4.86 -1.31 14.56
N LEU A 141 -4.65 -0.66 13.43
CA LEU A 141 -3.40 -0.74 12.69
C LEU A 141 -2.20 -0.18 13.47
N ALA A 142 -2.35 1.00 14.08
CA ALA A 142 -1.26 1.59 14.87
C ALA A 142 -0.79 0.64 15.97
N VAL A 143 -1.74 -0.04 16.65
CA VAL A 143 -1.42 -1.01 17.71
C VAL A 143 -0.87 -2.31 17.13
N SER A 144 -1.38 -2.79 16.00
CA SER A 144 -0.88 -4.00 15.32
C SER A 144 0.60 -3.83 14.94
N ILE A 145 0.97 -2.70 14.34
CA ILE A 145 2.36 -2.36 14.01
C ILE A 145 3.21 -2.25 15.28
N ALA A 146 2.69 -1.54 16.29
CA ALA A 146 3.41 -1.36 17.57
C ALA A 146 3.68 -2.70 18.27
N GLY A 147 2.72 -3.63 18.26
CA GLY A 147 2.84 -4.97 18.80
C GLY A 147 3.89 -5.80 18.07
N ALA A 148 3.87 -5.79 16.73
CA ALA A 148 4.87 -6.46 15.92
C ALA A 148 6.30 -5.92 16.17
N ARG A 149 6.45 -4.59 16.31
CA ARG A 149 7.74 -3.96 16.64
C ARG A 149 8.19 -4.28 18.07
N ALA A 150 7.26 -4.29 19.03
CA ALA A 150 7.59 -4.69 20.42
C ALA A 150 8.11 -6.12 20.46
N ALA A 151 7.47 -7.05 19.77
CA ALA A 151 7.91 -8.44 19.66
C ALA A 151 9.28 -8.55 18.99
N ALA A 152 9.51 -7.87 17.88
CA ALA A 152 10.79 -7.84 17.18
C ALA A 152 11.91 -7.29 18.09
N ASN A 153 11.66 -6.17 18.78
CA ASN A 153 12.60 -5.55 19.72
C ASN A 153 12.95 -6.50 20.88
N ALA A 154 11.95 -7.17 21.47
CA ALA A 154 12.17 -8.11 22.57
C ALA A 154 12.99 -9.35 22.18
N LEU A 155 13.00 -9.70 20.90
CA LEU A 155 13.81 -10.77 20.31
C LEU A 155 15.16 -10.29 19.77
N ASP A 156 15.45 -8.99 19.86
CA ASP A 156 16.61 -8.34 19.26
C ASP A 156 16.73 -8.62 17.74
N LEU A 157 15.58 -8.57 17.06
CA LEU A 157 15.46 -8.78 15.63
C LEU A 157 14.97 -7.51 14.93
N PRO A 158 15.47 -7.17 13.73
CA PRO A 158 14.84 -6.15 12.91
C PRO A 158 13.44 -6.64 12.48
N LEU A 159 12.50 -5.69 12.29
CA LEU A 159 11.09 -6.01 12.01
C LEU A 159 10.91 -6.91 10.78
N TYR A 160 11.65 -6.64 9.69
CA TYR A 160 11.56 -7.49 8.49
C TYR A 160 11.93 -8.95 8.77
N ARG A 161 12.88 -9.20 9.70
CA ARG A 161 13.30 -10.55 10.07
C ARG A 161 12.27 -11.23 10.97
N PHE A 162 11.63 -10.49 11.86
CA PHE A 162 10.53 -11.01 12.68
C PHE A 162 9.33 -11.42 11.82
N LEU A 163 8.91 -10.55 10.88
CA LEU A 163 7.76 -10.81 10.01
C LEU A 163 8.03 -11.88 8.93
N GLY A 164 9.21 -11.85 8.31
CA GLY A 164 9.55 -12.66 7.14
C GLY A 164 10.40 -13.92 7.44
N GLY A 165 10.89 -14.05 8.68
CA GLY A 165 11.79 -15.15 9.05
C GLY A 165 13.06 -15.13 8.20
N VAL A 166 13.63 -16.32 7.96
CA VAL A 166 14.88 -16.47 7.21
C VAL A 166 14.75 -16.17 5.71
N ASN A 167 13.54 -16.25 5.18
CA ASN A 167 13.27 -16.04 3.74
C ASN A 167 13.16 -14.56 3.35
N GLY A 168 12.86 -13.66 4.28
CA GLY A 168 12.80 -12.21 4.02
C GLY A 168 14.20 -11.65 3.80
N ASN A 169 14.63 -11.49 2.53
CA ASN A 169 16.02 -11.15 2.20
C ASN A 169 16.20 -10.39 0.87
N ARG A 170 15.12 -9.93 0.22
CA ARG A 170 15.21 -9.21 -1.05
C ARG A 170 14.82 -7.76 -0.87
N LEU A 171 15.73 -6.84 -1.23
CA LEU A 171 15.38 -5.43 -1.35
C LEU A 171 14.44 -5.23 -2.56
N PRO A 172 13.40 -4.41 -2.41
CA PRO A 172 12.42 -4.18 -3.47
C PRO A 172 12.94 -3.23 -4.54
N LEU A 173 12.50 -3.40 -5.78
CA LEU A 173 12.67 -2.40 -6.83
C LEU A 173 11.81 -1.17 -6.50
N PRO A 174 12.38 0.04 -6.47
CA PRO A 174 11.59 1.24 -6.21
C PRO A 174 10.75 1.62 -7.43
N MET A 175 9.49 2.00 -7.17
CA MET A 175 8.56 2.63 -8.09
C MET A 175 8.40 4.08 -7.63
N MET A 176 9.19 5.00 -8.21
CA MET A 176 9.24 6.38 -7.72
C MET A 176 8.30 7.29 -8.48
N ASN A 177 7.26 7.78 -7.82
CA ASN A 177 6.33 8.76 -8.36
C ASN A 177 7.02 10.13 -8.49
N ILE A 178 7.44 10.50 -9.71
CA ILE A 178 8.17 11.75 -9.97
C ILE A 178 7.33 12.84 -10.65
N LEU A 179 6.13 12.49 -11.15
CA LEU A 179 5.19 13.44 -11.74
C LEU A 179 3.75 13.07 -11.39
N ASN A 180 2.99 14.04 -10.93
CA ASN A 180 1.63 13.87 -10.43
C ASN A 180 0.60 14.57 -11.31
N GLY A 181 -0.56 13.94 -11.45
CA GLY A 181 -1.78 14.48 -12.04
C GLY A 181 -3.02 14.06 -11.23
N GLY A 182 -4.13 13.84 -11.88
CA GLY A 182 -5.37 13.36 -11.27
C GLY A 182 -5.80 14.14 -10.03
N ALA A 183 -6.25 13.44 -9.00
CA ALA A 183 -6.63 14.03 -7.72
C ALA A 183 -5.42 14.54 -6.90
N HIS A 184 -4.20 14.09 -7.22
CA HIS A 184 -2.98 14.46 -6.51
C HIS A 184 -2.38 15.81 -6.95
N ALA A 185 -2.92 16.44 -8.01
CA ALA A 185 -2.42 17.72 -8.53
C ALA A 185 -3.54 18.58 -9.11
N ALA A 186 -3.47 19.88 -8.84
CA ALA A 186 -4.35 20.87 -9.46
C ALA A 186 -3.80 21.32 -10.84
N ASN A 187 -3.59 20.35 -11.75
CA ASN A 187 -3.07 20.54 -13.10
C ASN A 187 -4.01 19.91 -14.15
N THR A 188 -3.57 19.83 -15.41
CA THR A 188 -4.37 19.38 -16.56
C THR A 188 -4.17 17.90 -16.93
N VAL A 189 -3.40 17.14 -16.16
CA VAL A 189 -3.07 15.73 -16.41
C VAL A 189 -4.08 14.82 -15.71
N ASP A 190 -4.71 13.89 -16.42
CA ASP A 190 -5.77 13.01 -15.89
C ASP A 190 -5.22 11.82 -15.09
N VAL A 191 -4.15 11.19 -15.55
CA VAL A 191 -3.47 10.08 -14.83
C VAL A 191 -2.87 10.61 -13.53
N GLN A 192 -3.09 9.88 -12.44
CA GLN A 192 -2.78 10.36 -11.08
C GLN A 192 -1.29 10.35 -10.77
N GLU A 193 -0.56 9.31 -11.19
CA GLU A 193 0.87 9.16 -10.91
C GLU A 193 1.64 8.58 -12.08
N PHE A 194 2.82 9.15 -12.31
CA PHE A 194 3.80 8.63 -13.26
C PHE A 194 5.07 8.27 -12.52
N MET A 195 5.41 6.99 -12.54
CA MET A 195 6.52 6.41 -11.79
C MET A 195 7.64 5.94 -12.71
N ILE A 196 8.87 6.08 -12.24
CA ILE A 196 10.06 5.47 -12.85
C ILE A 196 10.50 4.26 -12.03
N MET A 197 10.95 3.22 -12.73
CA MET A 197 11.47 1.99 -12.15
C MET A 197 12.86 1.71 -12.75
N PRO A 198 13.94 1.70 -11.95
CA PRO A 198 15.32 1.50 -12.43
C PRO A 198 15.61 0.01 -12.68
N ALA A 199 14.92 -0.61 -13.65
CA ALA A 199 14.96 -2.04 -13.91
C ALA A 199 16.33 -2.56 -14.34
N GLY A 200 17.18 -1.70 -14.94
CA GLY A 200 18.53 -2.03 -15.35
C GLY A 200 19.59 -1.92 -14.24
N ALA A 201 19.24 -1.36 -13.07
CA ALA A 201 20.21 -1.16 -12.00
C ALA A 201 20.64 -2.48 -11.34
N ALA A 202 21.95 -2.65 -11.11
CA ALA A 202 22.50 -3.87 -10.52
C ALA A 202 22.27 -4.01 -9.02
N SER A 203 21.84 -2.94 -8.34
CA SER A 203 21.56 -2.93 -6.90
C SER A 203 20.55 -1.85 -6.53
N PHE A 204 19.90 -2.00 -5.36
CA PHE A 204 18.99 -1.00 -4.81
C PHE A 204 19.68 0.37 -4.66
N LYS A 205 20.90 0.40 -4.12
CA LYS A 205 21.69 1.63 -3.97
C LYS A 205 21.92 2.34 -5.31
N GLU A 206 22.23 1.58 -6.34
CA GLU A 206 22.41 2.12 -7.69
C GLU A 206 21.10 2.63 -8.27
N GLY A 207 20.02 1.86 -8.14
CA GLY A 207 18.69 2.27 -8.57
C GLY A 207 18.22 3.55 -7.88
N LEU A 208 18.45 3.68 -6.57
CA LEU A 208 18.13 4.89 -5.81
C LEU A 208 18.91 6.11 -6.36
N ARG A 209 20.22 5.96 -6.64
CA ARG A 209 21.04 6.99 -7.26
C ARG A 209 20.48 7.40 -8.63
N TRP A 210 20.22 6.43 -9.50
CA TRP A 210 19.67 6.68 -10.83
C TRP A 210 18.35 7.44 -10.79
N CYS A 211 17.42 7.02 -9.93
CA CYS A 211 16.13 7.70 -9.77
C CYS A 211 16.31 9.16 -9.32
N THR A 212 17.26 9.42 -8.42
CA THR A 212 17.56 10.78 -7.96
C THR A 212 18.13 11.65 -9.08
N GLU A 213 19.03 11.10 -9.90
CA GLU A 213 19.61 11.79 -11.07
C GLU A 213 18.52 12.13 -12.11
N VAL A 214 17.62 11.19 -12.40
CA VAL A 214 16.46 11.44 -13.29
C VAL A 214 15.50 12.48 -12.70
N PHE A 215 15.22 12.43 -11.40
CA PHE A 215 14.38 13.43 -10.74
C PHE A 215 14.94 14.85 -10.86
N HIS A 216 16.27 15.03 -10.70
CA HIS A 216 16.91 16.32 -10.90
C HIS A 216 16.95 16.75 -12.38
N ALA A 217 17.14 15.81 -13.31
CA ALA A 217 17.06 16.09 -14.74
C ALA A 217 15.64 16.55 -15.15
N LEU A 218 14.60 15.93 -14.57
CA LEU A 218 13.19 16.34 -14.79
C LEU A 218 12.95 17.76 -14.25
N ALA A 219 13.45 18.08 -13.06
CA ALA A 219 13.35 19.43 -12.49
C ALA A 219 14.00 20.48 -13.41
N ALA A 220 15.17 20.18 -13.96
CA ALA A 220 15.85 21.08 -14.90
C ALA A 220 15.05 21.26 -16.19
N LEU A 221 14.55 20.16 -16.77
CA LEU A 221 13.71 20.18 -17.99
C LEU A 221 12.44 21.01 -17.79
N LEU A 222 11.74 20.84 -16.67
CA LEU A 222 10.52 21.60 -16.36
C LEU A 222 10.81 23.10 -16.23
N LYS A 223 11.92 23.46 -15.56
CA LYS A 223 12.35 24.87 -15.45
C LYS A 223 12.67 25.49 -16.81
N GLU A 224 13.37 24.76 -17.70
CA GLU A 224 13.66 25.21 -19.08
C GLU A 224 12.37 25.45 -19.89
N LYS A 225 11.35 24.64 -19.65
CA LYS A 225 10.02 24.83 -20.26
C LYS A 225 9.17 25.93 -19.59
N GLY A 226 9.67 26.56 -18.52
CA GLY A 226 8.93 27.58 -17.74
C GLY A 226 7.82 26.98 -16.87
N LEU A 227 7.86 25.68 -16.59
CA LEU A 227 6.85 24.97 -15.82
C LEU A 227 7.20 24.91 -14.32
N ALA A 228 6.18 24.72 -13.47
CA ALA A 228 6.34 24.64 -12.03
C ALA A 228 7.12 23.38 -11.62
N THR A 229 7.99 23.52 -10.61
CA THR A 229 8.70 22.43 -9.95
C THR A 229 8.32 22.30 -8.48
N SER A 230 7.14 22.83 -8.09
CA SER A 230 6.52 22.51 -6.80
C SER A 230 6.12 21.04 -6.78
N VAL A 231 6.21 20.42 -5.60
CA VAL A 231 5.93 19.01 -5.43
C VAL A 231 4.57 18.80 -4.76
N GLY A 232 3.90 17.72 -5.13
CA GLY A 232 2.68 17.25 -4.49
C GLY A 232 2.93 16.53 -3.17
N ASP A 233 1.88 15.93 -2.61
CA ASP A 233 1.90 15.24 -1.31
C ASP A 233 2.92 14.10 -1.26
N GLU A 234 3.21 13.47 -2.40
CA GLU A 234 4.12 12.33 -2.51
C GLU A 234 5.51 12.70 -3.03
N GLY A 235 5.79 13.99 -3.18
CA GLY A 235 7.11 14.51 -3.54
C GLY A 235 7.38 14.61 -5.04
N GLY A 236 6.51 14.10 -5.92
CA GLY A 236 6.59 14.25 -7.37
C GLY A 236 6.19 15.66 -7.81
N PHE A 237 6.70 16.12 -8.97
CA PHE A 237 6.34 17.40 -9.55
C PHE A 237 4.89 17.42 -10.05
N ALA A 238 4.27 18.58 -10.06
CA ALA A 238 2.88 18.77 -10.52
C ALA A 238 2.79 19.92 -11.56
N PRO A 239 3.46 19.82 -12.72
CA PRO A 239 3.42 20.84 -13.76
C PRO A 239 2.10 20.80 -14.52
N ASP A 240 1.70 21.95 -15.11
CA ASP A 240 0.65 21.99 -16.12
C ASP A 240 1.22 21.51 -17.47
N LEU A 241 0.76 20.35 -17.93
CA LEU A 241 1.14 19.74 -19.20
C LEU A 241 -0.11 19.56 -20.07
N GLY A 242 0.07 19.52 -21.38
CA GLY A 242 -1.05 19.47 -22.32
C GLY A 242 -1.79 18.12 -22.38
N SER A 243 -1.16 17.04 -21.90
CA SER A 243 -1.74 15.69 -21.90
C SER A 243 -0.93 14.72 -21.03
N ASP A 244 -1.51 13.54 -20.78
CA ASP A 244 -0.81 12.40 -20.13
C ASP A 244 0.42 11.93 -20.95
N GLU A 245 0.31 11.94 -22.29
CA GLU A 245 1.42 11.60 -23.16
C GLU A 245 2.58 12.61 -23.05
N GLU A 246 2.31 13.91 -22.92
CA GLU A 246 3.37 14.90 -22.69
C GLU A 246 4.08 14.67 -21.36
N ALA A 247 3.35 14.21 -20.33
CA ALA A 247 3.97 13.82 -19.07
C ALA A 247 4.94 12.64 -19.25
N ILE A 248 4.52 11.59 -19.98
CA ILE A 248 5.38 10.45 -20.32
C ILE A 248 6.61 10.92 -21.10
N GLU A 249 6.44 11.75 -22.12
CA GLU A 249 7.53 12.24 -22.96
C GLU A 249 8.53 13.11 -22.18
N CYS A 250 8.06 13.94 -21.24
CA CYS A 250 8.93 14.69 -20.33
C CYS A 250 9.78 13.77 -19.45
N ILE A 251 9.20 12.69 -18.93
CA ILE A 251 9.94 11.70 -18.13
C ILE A 251 10.98 10.96 -18.99
N LEU A 252 10.61 10.51 -20.19
CA LEU A 252 11.54 9.83 -21.09
C LEU A 252 12.71 10.73 -21.51
N GLU A 253 12.44 12.01 -21.74
CA GLU A 253 13.50 13.00 -22.01
C GLU A 253 14.41 13.21 -20.78
N ALA A 254 13.83 13.26 -19.57
CA ALA A 254 14.62 13.38 -18.33
C ALA A 254 15.53 12.16 -18.10
N ILE A 255 15.03 10.93 -18.39
CA ILE A 255 15.83 9.69 -18.33
C ILE A 255 17.03 9.78 -19.27
N LYS A 256 16.80 10.22 -20.53
CA LYS A 256 17.88 10.39 -21.54
C LYS A 256 18.90 11.49 -21.10
N ARG A 257 18.42 12.62 -20.58
CA ARG A 257 19.29 13.69 -20.08
C ARG A 257 20.14 13.27 -18.88
N ALA A 258 19.64 12.37 -18.05
CA ALA A 258 20.38 11.77 -16.95
C ALA A 258 21.43 10.72 -17.44
N GLY A 259 21.44 10.39 -18.74
CA GLY A 259 22.40 9.47 -19.34
C GLY A 259 21.94 8.00 -19.36
N TYR A 260 20.63 7.75 -19.18
CA TYR A 260 20.04 6.42 -19.16
C TYR A 260 19.16 6.14 -20.38
N GLU A 261 18.95 4.86 -20.68
CA GLU A 261 18.19 4.37 -21.83
C GLU A 261 16.78 3.94 -21.41
N PRO A 262 15.69 4.65 -21.85
CA PRO A 262 14.32 4.22 -21.63
C PRO A 262 14.04 2.83 -22.24
N GLY A 263 13.33 1.98 -21.52
CA GLY A 263 13.00 0.60 -21.93
C GLY A 263 14.10 -0.43 -21.62
N LYS A 264 15.28 0.04 -21.19
CA LYS A 264 16.40 -0.84 -20.81
C LYS A 264 16.86 -0.56 -19.38
N ASP A 265 17.29 0.66 -19.10
CA ASP A 265 17.72 1.07 -17.75
C ASP A 265 16.52 1.39 -16.88
N PHE A 266 15.50 2.03 -17.48
CA PHE A 266 14.25 2.40 -16.83
C PHE A 266 13.03 1.92 -17.61
N VAL A 267 12.04 1.45 -16.87
CA VAL A 267 10.67 1.28 -17.37
C VAL A 267 9.74 2.19 -16.55
N LEU A 268 8.54 2.42 -17.09
CA LEU A 268 7.54 3.29 -16.46
C LEU A 268 6.45 2.47 -15.79
N ALA A 269 5.90 3.03 -14.71
CA ALA A 269 4.66 2.59 -14.12
C ALA A 269 3.70 3.78 -13.99
N MET A 270 2.40 3.51 -14.07
CA MET A 270 1.36 4.53 -13.98
C MET A 270 0.30 4.08 -12.98
N ASP A 271 -0.26 5.04 -12.24
CA ASP A 271 -1.48 4.89 -11.49
C ASP A 271 -2.55 5.78 -12.12
N ALA A 272 -3.54 5.14 -12.73
CA ALA A 272 -4.61 5.84 -13.42
C ALA A 272 -5.69 6.33 -12.45
N ALA A 273 -5.93 5.62 -11.36
CA ALA A 273 -7.02 5.83 -10.42
C ALA A 273 -8.38 5.98 -11.13
N SER A 274 -8.67 5.06 -12.07
CA SER A 274 -9.81 5.20 -13.00
C SER A 274 -11.18 5.15 -12.34
N SER A 275 -11.28 4.79 -11.05
CA SER A 275 -12.49 4.94 -10.26
C SER A 275 -12.95 6.41 -10.15
N GLU A 276 -12.01 7.36 -10.24
CA GLU A 276 -12.31 8.81 -10.31
C GLU A 276 -12.90 9.24 -11.66
N TRP A 277 -12.83 8.40 -12.68
CA TRP A 277 -13.33 8.69 -14.03
C TRP A 277 -14.70 8.10 -14.33
N LYS A 278 -15.38 7.55 -13.33
CA LYS A 278 -16.71 6.93 -13.47
C LYS A 278 -17.68 7.85 -14.24
N GLY A 279 -18.27 7.32 -15.31
CA GLY A 279 -19.36 7.96 -16.02
C GLY A 279 -20.71 7.73 -15.33
N SER A 280 -21.79 7.94 -16.08
CA SER A 280 -23.17 7.78 -15.57
C SER A 280 -23.59 6.31 -15.45
N LYS A 281 -22.90 5.40 -16.11
CA LYS A 281 -23.16 3.95 -16.10
C LYS A 281 -21.87 3.18 -15.90
N LYS A 282 -22.00 1.95 -15.42
CA LYS A 282 -20.90 1.00 -15.32
C LYS A 282 -20.26 0.80 -16.70
N GLY A 283 -18.92 0.84 -16.76
CA GLY A 283 -18.16 0.71 -18.00
C GLY A 283 -18.13 1.97 -18.87
N GLU A 284 -18.62 3.11 -18.37
CA GLU A 284 -18.41 4.42 -18.97
C GLU A 284 -17.40 5.22 -18.15
N TYR A 285 -16.44 5.84 -18.83
CA TYR A 285 -15.39 6.66 -18.24
C TYR A 285 -15.38 8.05 -18.86
N VAL A 286 -15.19 9.07 -18.03
CA VAL A 286 -15.06 10.47 -18.45
C VAL A 286 -13.84 11.06 -17.75
N LEU A 287 -12.78 11.29 -18.49
CA LEU A 287 -11.56 11.88 -17.94
C LEU A 287 -11.86 13.33 -17.51
N PRO A 288 -11.68 13.66 -16.23
CA PRO A 288 -12.24 14.90 -15.68
C PRO A 288 -11.58 16.19 -16.20
N LYS A 289 -10.32 16.09 -16.66
CA LYS A 289 -9.53 17.25 -17.09
C LYS A 289 -9.57 17.46 -18.60
N CYS A 290 -9.33 16.43 -19.40
CA CYS A 290 -9.39 16.55 -20.86
C CYS A 290 -10.78 16.33 -21.45
N GLY A 291 -11.74 15.80 -20.68
CA GLY A 291 -13.12 15.57 -21.10
C GLY A 291 -13.31 14.41 -22.10
N LYS A 292 -12.28 13.61 -22.36
CA LYS A 292 -12.39 12.41 -23.20
C LYS A 292 -13.33 11.40 -22.55
N LYS A 293 -14.06 10.67 -23.38
CA LYS A 293 -15.00 9.62 -22.95
C LYS A 293 -14.57 8.30 -23.54
N PHE A 294 -14.73 7.23 -22.74
CA PHE A 294 -14.40 5.87 -23.14
C PHE A 294 -15.45 4.89 -22.60
N THR A 295 -15.69 3.82 -23.34
CA THR A 295 -16.21 2.58 -22.78
C THR A 295 -15.05 1.77 -22.18
N SER A 296 -15.35 0.67 -21.46
CA SER A 296 -14.31 -0.23 -20.96
C SER A 296 -13.41 -0.74 -22.08
N GLU A 297 -14.01 -1.14 -23.22
CA GLU A 297 -13.27 -1.64 -24.39
C GLU A 297 -12.35 -0.56 -24.99
N GLU A 298 -12.86 0.66 -25.11
CA GLU A 298 -12.08 1.78 -25.65
C GLU A 298 -10.94 2.19 -24.71
N LEU A 299 -11.16 2.14 -23.40
CA LEU A 299 -10.11 2.45 -22.42
C LEU A 299 -9.04 1.36 -22.39
N VAL A 300 -9.40 0.08 -22.50
CA VAL A 300 -8.44 -1.03 -22.66
C VAL A 300 -7.63 -0.87 -23.95
N ALA A 301 -8.27 -0.49 -25.05
CA ALA A 301 -7.58 -0.23 -26.31
C ALA A 301 -6.60 0.97 -26.19
N HIS A 302 -7.00 2.01 -25.46
CA HIS A 302 -6.11 3.15 -25.17
C HIS A 302 -4.88 2.74 -24.36
N TRP A 303 -5.04 1.94 -23.30
CA TRP A 303 -3.89 1.40 -22.55
C TRP A 303 -2.98 0.56 -23.44
N LYS A 304 -3.56 -0.27 -24.30
CA LYS A 304 -2.79 -1.11 -25.25
C LYS A 304 -1.97 -0.25 -26.21
N GLU A 305 -2.54 0.84 -26.73
CA GLU A 305 -1.83 1.78 -27.60
C GLU A 305 -0.66 2.44 -26.86
N LEU A 306 -0.87 2.96 -25.64
CA LEU A 306 0.18 3.59 -24.83
C LEU A 306 1.32 2.61 -24.53
N CYS A 307 1.00 1.37 -24.13
CA CYS A 307 2.01 0.34 -23.86
C CYS A 307 2.78 -0.09 -25.11
N SER A 308 2.18 0.02 -26.30
CA SER A 308 2.89 -0.25 -27.56
C SER A 308 3.86 0.86 -27.97
N LYS A 309 3.58 2.09 -27.55
CA LYS A 309 4.33 3.29 -27.91
C LYS A 309 5.44 3.63 -26.89
N TYR A 310 5.21 3.34 -25.63
CA TYR A 310 6.07 3.73 -24.52
C TYR A 310 6.48 2.52 -23.66
N PRO A 311 7.63 2.55 -22.97
CA PRO A 311 8.10 1.44 -22.13
C PRO A 311 7.33 1.36 -20.80
N ILE A 312 6.01 1.25 -20.87
CA ILE A 312 5.13 1.11 -19.70
C ILE A 312 5.12 -0.37 -19.31
N TYR A 313 5.58 -0.64 -18.10
CA TYR A 313 5.64 -1.98 -17.52
C TYR A 313 4.45 -2.28 -16.62
N SER A 314 3.90 -1.26 -15.93
CA SER A 314 2.86 -1.45 -14.91
C SER A 314 1.78 -0.38 -15.03
N ILE A 315 0.51 -0.81 -14.92
CA ILE A 315 -0.67 0.06 -14.84
C ILE A 315 -1.46 -0.33 -13.59
N GLU A 316 -1.63 0.62 -12.68
CA GLU A 316 -2.44 0.51 -11.47
C GLU A 316 -3.80 1.14 -11.73
N ASP A 317 -4.86 0.44 -11.31
CA ASP A 317 -6.27 0.85 -11.42
C ASP A 317 -6.63 1.45 -12.79
N GLY A 318 -6.24 0.73 -13.85
CA GLY A 318 -6.52 1.13 -15.22
C GLY A 318 -8.00 1.12 -15.59
N LEU A 319 -8.86 0.57 -14.73
CA LEU A 319 -10.32 0.54 -14.81
C LEU A 319 -10.94 0.71 -13.40
N ASP A 320 -12.23 1.03 -13.36
CA ASP A 320 -13.01 1.18 -12.13
C ASP A 320 -13.01 -0.09 -11.25
N GLU A 321 -13.03 0.07 -9.93
CA GLU A 321 -12.97 -1.00 -8.93
C GLU A 321 -14.15 -1.99 -8.97
N GLU A 322 -15.26 -1.66 -9.66
CA GLU A 322 -16.41 -2.54 -9.87
C GLU A 322 -16.59 -2.98 -11.33
N ASP A 323 -15.71 -2.57 -12.24
CA ASP A 323 -15.75 -3.00 -13.64
C ASP A 323 -15.03 -4.33 -13.88
N TRP A 324 -15.51 -5.38 -13.21
CA TRP A 324 -14.89 -6.72 -13.24
C TRP A 324 -14.81 -7.31 -14.67
N GLU A 325 -15.80 -7.04 -15.53
CA GLU A 325 -15.80 -7.49 -16.92
C GLU A 325 -14.72 -6.76 -17.73
N GLY A 326 -14.56 -5.45 -17.53
CA GLY A 326 -13.49 -4.67 -18.12
C GLY A 326 -12.11 -5.17 -17.66
N TRP A 327 -11.95 -5.46 -16.37
CA TRP A 327 -10.71 -6.02 -15.83
C TRP A 327 -10.35 -7.38 -16.42
N GLN A 328 -11.33 -8.28 -16.63
CA GLN A 328 -11.09 -9.55 -17.32
C GLN A 328 -10.57 -9.32 -18.75
N MET A 329 -11.19 -8.38 -19.46
CA MET A 329 -10.77 -8.00 -20.83
C MET A 329 -9.36 -7.41 -20.83
N MET A 330 -9.07 -6.44 -19.94
CA MET A 330 -7.77 -5.81 -19.83
C MET A 330 -6.68 -6.85 -19.52
N THR A 331 -6.97 -7.78 -18.59
CA THR A 331 -6.02 -8.84 -18.21
C THR A 331 -5.74 -9.78 -19.39
N LYS A 332 -6.76 -10.14 -20.15
CA LYS A 332 -6.60 -10.98 -21.35
C LYS A 332 -5.76 -10.30 -22.44
N GLU A 333 -5.93 -8.99 -22.62
CA GLU A 333 -5.27 -8.24 -23.69
C GLU A 333 -3.84 -7.79 -23.34
N LEU A 334 -3.55 -7.52 -22.08
CA LEU A 334 -2.29 -6.91 -21.62
C LEU A 334 -1.52 -7.75 -20.60
N GLY A 335 -2.18 -8.65 -19.89
CA GLY A 335 -1.62 -9.30 -18.69
C GLY A 335 -0.39 -10.16 -18.92
N ASP A 336 -0.12 -10.61 -20.15
CA ASP A 336 1.09 -11.36 -20.49
C ASP A 336 2.35 -10.47 -20.57
N THR A 337 2.19 -9.16 -20.75
CA THR A 337 3.30 -8.21 -21.00
C THR A 337 3.32 -7.02 -20.04
N VAL A 338 2.20 -6.72 -19.39
CA VAL A 338 2.03 -5.58 -18.49
C VAL A 338 1.62 -6.07 -17.11
N GLN A 339 2.24 -5.52 -16.06
CA GLN A 339 1.79 -5.70 -14.70
C GLN A 339 0.52 -4.87 -14.49
N LEU A 340 -0.59 -5.54 -14.24
CA LEU A 340 -1.90 -4.95 -13.98
C LEU A 340 -2.19 -5.01 -12.49
N VAL A 341 -2.15 -3.84 -11.84
CA VAL A 341 -2.19 -3.72 -10.38
C VAL A 341 -3.58 -3.31 -9.94
N GLY A 342 -4.17 -4.08 -9.03
CA GLY A 342 -5.39 -3.66 -8.34
C GLY A 342 -5.05 -3.01 -7.00
N ASP A 343 -5.34 -1.70 -6.87
CA ASP A 343 -5.35 -0.95 -5.63
C ASP A 343 -6.80 -0.86 -5.10
N ASP A 344 -7.63 0.02 -5.63
CA ASP A 344 -9.05 0.14 -5.26
C ASP A 344 -9.82 -1.15 -5.60
N LEU A 345 -9.42 -1.85 -6.66
CA LEU A 345 -10.00 -3.15 -7.03
C LEU A 345 -9.95 -4.16 -5.89
N PHE A 346 -8.84 -4.22 -5.14
CA PHE A 346 -8.60 -5.24 -4.11
C PHE A 346 -8.57 -4.71 -2.68
N VAL A 347 -8.23 -3.45 -2.46
CA VAL A 347 -8.13 -2.77 -1.16
C VAL A 347 -7.42 -3.61 -0.08
N THR A 348 -6.37 -4.34 -0.46
CA THR A 348 -5.62 -5.27 0.41
C THR A 348 -6.53 -6.34 1.07
N ASN A 349 -7.72 -6.58 0.52
CA ASN A 349 -8.76 -7.45 1.09
C ASN A 349 -8.75 -8.83 0.43
N THR A 350 -8.63 -9.89 1.23
CA THR A 350 -8.56 -11.28 0.76
C THR A 350 -9.83 -11.76 0.06
N GLU A 351 -11.02 -11.25 0.44
CA GLU A 351 -12.29 -11.63 -0.23
C GLU A 351 -12.35 -11.05 -1.66
N ARG A 352 -11.96 -9.75 -1.81
CA ARG A 352 -11.92 -9.10 -3.13
C ARG A 352 -10.80 -9.68 -4.01
N LEU A 353 -9.63 -9.95 -3.42
CA LEU A 353 -8.53 -10.61 -4.12
C LEU A 353 -8.92 -12.01 -4.60
N ALA A 354 -9.56 -12.83 -3.75
CA ALA A 354 -10.04 -14.16 -4.14
C ALA A 354 -11.06 -14.08 -5.29
N LYS A 355 -11.98 -13.09 -5.28
CA LYS A 355 -12.91 -12.83 -6.39
C LYS A 355 -12.15 -12.51 -7.68
N GLY A 356 -11.18 -11.58 -7.64
CA GLY A 356 -10.39 -11.21 -8.82
C GLY A 356 -9.58 -12.37 -9.37
N ILE A 357 -8.91 -13.15 -8.52
CA ILE A 357 -8.20 -14.37 -8.92
C ILE A 357 -9.17 -15.35 -9.61
N GLY A 358 -10.34 -15.59 -9.02
CA GLY A 358 -11.35 -16.50 -9.58
C GLY A 358 -11.93 -16.03 -10.92
N LEU A 359 -11.98 -14.74 -11.16
CA LEU A 359 -12.42 -14.12 -12.41
C LEU A 359 -11.29 -13.94 -13.44
N GLY A 360 -10.03 -14.06 -13.06
CA GLY A 360 -8.87 -13.77 -13.93
C GLY A 360 -8.67 -12.28 -14.18
N CYS A 361 -8.88 -11.44 -13.14
CA CYS A 361 -8.71 -9.98 -13.17
C CYS A 361 -7.40 -9.56 -12.56
N ALA A 362 -6.61 -8.71 -13.24
CA ALA A 362 -5.29 -8.25 -12.82
C ALA A 362 -4.24 -9.39 -12.73
N ASN A 363 -3.01 -9.05 -12.35
CA ASN A 363 -1.92 -10.00 -12.07
C ASN A 363 -1.01 -9.52 -10.94
N SER A 364 -1.40 -8.41 -10.29
CA SER A 364 -0.69 -7.80 -9.16
C SER A 364 -1.67 -7.14 -8.19
N ILE A 365 -1.28 -7.04 -6.94
CA ILE A 365 -2.02 -6.31 -5.89
C ILE A 365 -1.15 -5.23 -5.27
N LEU A 366 -1.72 -4.03 -5.07
CA LEU A 366 -1.13 -3.03 -4.21
C LEU A 366 -1.45 -3.33 -2.75
N ILE A 367 -0.47 -3.21 -1.88
CA ILE A 367 -0.58 -3.53 -0.45
C ILE A 367 -0.48 -2.26 0.37
N LYS A 368 -1.58 -1.87 0.96
CA LYS A 368 -1.70 -0.73 1.88
C LYS A 368 -2.25 -1.21 3.22
N LEU A 369 -1.43 -1.22 4.26
CA LEU A 369 -1.80 -1.77 5.57
C LEU A 369 -3.09 -1.15 6.14
N ASN A 370 -3.32 0.14 5.93
CA ASN A 370 -4.49 0.82 6.48
C ASN A 370 -5.80 0.53 5.72
N GLN A 371 -5.75 0.03 4.47
CA GLN A 371 -6.95 -0.37 3.73
C GLN A 371 -7.65 -1.57 4.38
N ILE A 372 -6.89 -2.45 5.01
CA ILE A 372 -7.42 -3.60 5.75
C ILE A 372 -7.34 -3.40 7.27
N GLY A 373 -6.35 -2.66 7.77
CA GLY A 373 -6.27 -2.18 9.16
C GLY A 373 -5.58 -3.11 10.14
N SER A 374 -4.85 -4.15 9.69
CA SER A 374 -3.99 -4.98 10.54
C SER A 374 -2.82 -5.59 9.77
N VAL A 375 -1.74 -5.90 10.49
CA VAL A 375 -0.56 -6.57 9.92
C VAL A 375 -0.90 -8.00 9.49
N SER A 376 -1.60 -8.77 10.33
CA SER A 376 -1.91 -10.18 10.04
C SER A 376 -2.78 -10.34 8.78
N GLU A 377 -3.82 -9.55 8.60
CA GLU A 377 -4.66 -9.58 7.39
C GLU A 377 -3.86 -9.16 6.14
N THR A 378 -2.96 -8.18 6.29
CA THR A 378 -2.02 -7.78 5.22
C THR A 378 -1.11 -8.93 4.81
N LEU A 379 -0.55 -9.67 5.77
CA LEU A 379 0.26 -10.87 5.48
C LEU A 379 -0.54 -11.93 4.73
N GLU A 380 -1.81 -12.15 5.09
CA GLU A 380 -2.67 -13.10 4.39
C GLU A 380 -2.98 -12.67 2.95
N ALA A 381 -3.20 -11.37 2.70
CA ALA A 381 -3.41 -10.86 1.35
C ALA A 381 -2.17 -11.09 0.46
N ILE A 382 -0.96 -10.79 0.96
CA ILE A 382 0.29 -11.03 0.23
C ILE A 382 0.50 -12.53 -0.04
N LYS A 383 0.28 -13.39 0.96
CA LYS A 383 0.40 -14.85 0.80
C LYS A 383 -0.58 -15.39 -0.25
N MET A 384 -1.84 -14.90 -0.25
CA MET A 384 -2.84 -15.29 -1.22
C MET A 384 -2.43 -14.88 -2.64
N ALA A 385 -1.96 -13.63 -2.82
CA ALA A 385 -1.46 -13.13 -4.10
C ALA A 385 -0.33 -14.01 -4.64
N HIS A 386 0.70 -14.25 -3.86
CA HIS A 386 1.85 -15.07 -4.26
C HIS A 386 1.46 -16.52 -4.60
N LYS A 387 0.53 -17.14 -3.85
CA LYS A 387 0.01 -18.49 -4.16
C LYS A 387 -0.73 -18.56 -5.48
N ALA A 388 -1.35 -17.46 -5.90
CA ALA A 388 -2.06 -17.35 -7.17
C ALA A 388 -1.15 -16.95 -8.34
N GLY A 389 0.14 -16.70 -8.10
CA GLY A 389 1.08 -16.22 -9.12
C GLY A 389 1.00 -14.72 -9.37
N TYR A 390 0.28 -13.97 -8.52
CA TYR A 390 0.26 -12.51 -8.56
C TYR A 390 1.51 -11.94 -7.92
N THR A 391 1.96 -10.80 -8.40
CA THR A 391 2.94 -9.97 -7.70
C THR A 391 2.24 -9.13 -6.62
N ALA A 392 3.02 -8.62 -5.67
CA ALA A 392 2.55 -7.69 -4.66
C ALA A 392 3.48 -6.48 -4.61
N ILE A 393 2.94 -5.30 -4.35
CA ILE A 393 3.70 -4.05 -4.24
C ILE A 393 3.43 -3.46 -2.86
N SER A 394 4.46 -3.31 -2.03
CA SER A 394 4.32 -2.62 -0.75
C SER A 394 4.18 -1.12 -0.99
N SER A 395 3.13 -0.49 -0.48
CA SER A 395 2.79 0.89 -0.82
C SER A 395 2.60 1.77 0.42
N HIS A 396 2.98 3.04 0.25
CA HIS A 396 2.63 4.13 1.15
C HIS A 396 1.18 4.60 0.98
N ARG A 397 0.82 5.66 1.70
CA ARG A 397 -0.38 6.49 1.45
C ARG A 397 0.04 7.94 1.23
N SER A 398 -0.92 8.78 0.76
CA SER A 398 -0.66 10.21 0.53
C SER A 398 -0.31 10.95 1.83
N GLY A 399 -0.98 10.63 2.94
CA GLY A 399 -0.63 11.10 4.29
C GLY A 399 0.23 10.08 5.02
N GLU A 400 1.51 10.36 5.16
CA GLU A 400 2.51 9.50 5.79
C GLU A 400 3.10 10.12 7.05
N THR A 401 3.79 9.30 7.81
CA THR A 401 4.58 9.67 8.97
C THR A 401 6.02 9.20 8.76
N GLU A 402 6.89 9.37 9.76
CA GLU A 402 8.24 8.81 9.76
C GLU A 402 8.29 7.28 9.94
N ASP A 403 7.16 6.60 10.10
CA ASP A 403 7.09 5.13 10.20
C ASP A 403 7.58 4.46 8.91
N THR A 404 8.44 3.45 9.05
CA THR A 404 9.09 2.74 7.94
C THR A 404 8.62 1.29 7.79
N THR A 405 7.52 0.91 8.42
CA THR A 405 7.02 -0.48 8.42
C THR A 405 6.84 -1.05 7.03
N ILE A 406 6.41 -0.25 6.05
CA ILE A 406 6.23 -0.74 4.66
C ILE A 406 7.54 -1.15 3.99
N ALA A 407 8.67 -0.57 4.37
CA ALA A 407 9.99 -0.99 3.88
C ALA A 407 10.39 -2.35 4.49
N ASP A 408 10.19 -2.54 5.79
CA ASP A 408 10.37 -3.83 6.45
C ASP A 408 9.43 -4.90 5.86
N LEU A 409 8.16 -4.56 5.62
CA LEU A 409 7.17 -5.46 5.02
C LEU A 409 7.59 -5.91 3.62
N ALA A 410 8.09 -4.99 2.78
CA ALA A 410 8.53 -5.30 1.44
C ALA A 410 9.66 -6.36 1.43
N VAL A 411 10.63 -6.23 2.35
CA VAL A 411 11.72 -7.19 2.49
C VAL A 411 11.25 -8.48 3.14
N ALA A 412 10.41 -8.38 4.19
CA ALA A 412 9.91 -9.53 4.94
C ALA A 412 9.20 -10.55 4.04
N LEU A 413 8.31 -10.07 3.18
CA LEU A 413 7.48 -10.91 2.32
C LEU A 413 8.02 -11.04 0.88
N ASN A 414 9.20 -10.46 0.60
CA ASN A 414 9.80 -10.44 -0.74
C ASN A 414 8.79 -9.95 -1.79
N THR A 415 8.10 -8.85 -1.52
CA THR A 415 7.18 -8.26 -2.51
C THR A 415 7.91 -7.82 -3.77
N CYS A 416 9.23 -7.64 -3.67
CA CYS A 416 10.15 -7.26 -4.74
C CYS A 416 9.88 -5.89 -5.37
N GLN A 417 8.86 -5.17 -4.92
CA GLN A 417 8.53 -3.81 -5.38
C GLN A 417 8.03 -2.96 -4.21
N ILE A 418 8.37 -1.67 -4.22
CA ILE A 418 7.90 -0.68 -3.25
C ILE A 418 7.50 0.62 -3.96
N LYS A 419 6.25 1.06 -3.72
CA LYS A 419 5.70 2.33 -4.17
C LYS A 419 5.62 3.27 -2.97
N THR A 420 6.58 4.21 -2.84
CA THR A 420 6.61 5.12 -1.68
C THR A 420 7.02 6.54 -2.05
N GLY A 421 6.50 7.05 -3.17
CA GLY A 421 6.66 8.43 -3.62
C GLY A 421 7.99 8.71 -4.32
N ALA A 422 8.31 10.00 -4.46
CA ALA A 422 9.52 10.49 -5.08
C ALA A 422 10.74 10.44 -4.13
N PRO A 423 11.98 10.61 -4.64
CA PRO A 423 13.16 10.79 -3.80
C PRO A 423 13.20 12.21 -3.18
N SER A 424 12.08 12.67 -2.67
CA SER A 424 11.81 13.99 -2.12
C SER A 424 10.78 13.85 -0.99
N ARG A 425 10.82 14.76 0.02
CA ARG A 425 10.09 14.74 1.29
C ARG A 425 10.57 13.63 2.24
N SER A 426 10.86 14.03 3.49
CA SER A 426 11.56 13.18 4.47
C SER A 426 10.85 11.88 4.78
N GLU A 427 9.51 11.89 4.87
CA GLU A 427 8.68 10.73 5.15
C GLU A 427 8.71 9.69 4.02
N ARG A 428 8.98 10.10 2.77
CA ARG A 428 9.18 9.18 1.63
C ARG A 428 10.59 8.62 1.64
N VAL A 429 11.58 9.52 1.75
CA VAL A 429 13.01 9.18 1.73
C VAL A 429 13.38 8.26 2.89
N ALA A 430 12.75 8.41 4.08
CA ALA A 430 12.97 7.54 5.22
C ALA A 430 12.72 6.04 4.90
N LYS A 431 11.74 5.74 4.04
CA LYS A 431 11.40 4.37 3.65
C LYS A 431 12.41 3.80 2.63
N TYR A 432 12.99 4.65 1.77
CA TYR A 432 14.04 4.24 0.84
C TYR A 432 15.39 4.04 1.54
N ASN A 433 15.72 4.86 2.54
CA ASN A 433 16.95 4.79 3.30
C ASN A 433 17.00 3.62 4.29
#